data_2a49d9cebdfe0647f65834089b81516a
#
_entry.id   2a49d9cebdfe0647f65834089b81516a
#
_cell.length_a   1.000
_cell.length_b   1.000
_cell.length_c   1.000
_cell.angle_alpha   90.00
_cell.angle_beta   90.00
_cell.angle_gamma   90.00
#
_symmetry.space_group_name_H-M   'P 1'
#
loop_
_entity.id
_entity.type
_entity.pdbx_description
1 polymer ?
#
loop_
_entity_poly.entity_id
_entity_poly.type
_entity_poly.pdbx_seq_one_letter_code
_entity_poly.pdbx_strand_id
1 'polypeptide(L)'
;MYLEYWGLKEMPFENTSDTRFFYRSAQHEEGLSRLLYVVQNRKGAALLTGVFGCGKTVVGRALINSLNKNIYQVAFVTNPHLKAVELLRAVARLLGGENLPEKLSEMSSDYFLEVIGKILTNNAKDGKETLVIIDEAHVITDLEVLDELRLLLNFQLE
;
A
#
# COMPACT_ATOMS: atom_id res chain seq x y z
N MET A 1 -14.70 -34.09 9.42
CA MET A 1 -14.38 -32.85 8.63
C MET A 1 -12.95 -32.98 8.09
N TYR A 2 -12.62 -32.32 6.98
CA TYR A 2 -11.31 -32.50 6.32
C TYR A 2 -10.10 -32.15 7.19
N LEU A 3 -10.26 -31.26 8.21
CA LEU A 3 -9.21 -30.93 9.17
C LEU A 3 -8.68 -32.17 9.91
N GLU A 4 -9.57 -32.97 10.47
CA GLU A 4 -9.21 -34.19 11.21
C GLU A 4 -8.59 -35.23 10.27
N TYR A 5 -9.16 -35.39 9.07
CA TYR A 5 -8.66 -36.33 8.07
C TYR A 5 -7.22 -36.02 7.64
N TRP A 6 -6.88 -34.71 7.48
CA TRP A 6 -5.55 -34.28 7.05
C TRP A 6 -4.65 -33.85 8.21
N GLY A 7 -5.11 -33.96 9.46
CA GLY A 7 -4.35 -33.55 10.64
C GLY A 7 -4.04 -32.04 10.69
N LEU A 8 -4.89 -31.22 10.09
CA LEU A 8 -4.71 -29.79 10.02
C LEU A 8 -5.14 -29.13 11.32
N LYS A 9 -4.37 -28.14 11.81
CA LYS A 9 -4.69 -27.38 13.02
C LYS A 9 -5.70 -26.27 12.79
N GLU A 10 -5.78 -25.75 11.58
CA GLU A 10 -6.66 -24.64 11.18
C GLU A 10 -7.02 -24.78 9.69
N MET A 11 -8.03 -24.04 9.24
CA MET A 11 -8.54 -24.08 7.86
C MET A 11 -7.62 -23.28 6.91
N PRO A 12 -6.81 -23.92 6.05
CA PRO A 12 -5.87 -23.20 5.18
C PRO A 12 -6.52 -22.61 3.93
N PHE A 13 -7.75 -23.02 3.61
CA PHE A 13 -8.46 -22.66 2.37
C PHE A 13 -9.61 -21.67 2.59
N GLU A 14 -9.57 -20.94 3.70
CA GLU A 14 -10.51 -19.86 3.93
C GLU A 14 -10.26 -18.71 2.93
N ASN A 15 -11.35 -18.01 2.53
CA ASN A 15 -11.24 -16.85 1.67
C ASN A 15 -10.71 -15.65 2.45
N THR A 16 -9.44 -15.69 2.79
CA THR A 16 -8.73 -14.68 3.55
C THR A 16 -7.42 -14.32 2.86
N SER A 17 -6.96 -13.08 3.03
CA SER A 17 -5.64 -12.64 2.57
C SER A 17 -4.54 -12.88 3.64
N ASP A 18 -4.69 -13.94 4.44
CA ASP A 18 -3.70 -14.36 5.43
C ASP A 18 -2.45 -14.91 4.73
N THR A 19 -1.33 -14.20 4.91
CA THR A 19 -0.06 -14.56 4.28
C THR A 19 0.58 -15.83 4.84
N ARG A 20 0.09 -16.37 5.97
CA ARG A 20 0.56 -17.66 6.52
C ARG A 20 0.27 -18.82 5.59
N PHE A 21 -0.83 -18.73 4.82
CA PHE A 21 -1.24 -19.73 3.84
C PHE A 21 -0.85 -19.36 2.40
N PHE A 22 0.01 -18.37 2.23
CA PHE A 22 0.45 -17.93 0.92
C PHE A 22 1.32 -18.99 0.24
N TYR A 23 0.75 -19.66 -0.76
CA TYR A 23 1.52 -20.54 -1.64
C TYR A 23 2.29 -19.69 -2.66
N ARG A 24 3.61 -19.73 -2.56
CA ARG A 24 4.52 -18.99 -3.43
C ARG A 24 4.72 -19.72 -4.76
N SER A 25 3.79 -19.57 -5.70
CA SER A 25 4.00 -20.04 -7.08
C SER A 25 5.12 -19.24 -7.76
N ALA A 26 5.65 -19.76 -8.87
CA ALA A 26 6.70 -19.08 -9.63
C ALA A 26 6.30 -17.64 -10.03
N GLN A 27 5.04 -17.44 -10.43
CA GLN A 27 4.51 -16.12 -10.79
C GLN A 27 4.41 -15.17 -9.57
N HIS A 28 3.99 -15.69 -8.41
CA HIS A 28 3.94 -14.89 -7.18
C HIS A 28 5.33 -14.49 -6.70
N GLU A 29 6.30 -15.42 -6.74
CA GLU A 29 7.70 -15.14 -6.39
C GLU A 29 8.32 -14.11 -7.34
N GLU A 30 8.07 -14.22 -8.64
CA GLU A 30 8.54 -13.23 -9.61
C GLU A 30 7.93 -11.85 -9.34
N GLY A 31 6.60 -11.78 -9.14
CA GLY A 31 5.91 -10.53 -8.81
C GLY A 31 6.45 -9.89 -7.54
N LEU A 32 6.61 -10.67 -6.47
CA LEU A 32 7.15 -10.20 -5.19
C LEU A 32 8.60 -9.72 -5.35
N SER A 33 9.44 -10.47 -6.05
CA SER A 33 10.85 -10.12 -6.27
C SER A 33 10.99 -8.81 -7.06
N ARG A 34 10.16 -8.61 -8.08
CA ARG A 34 10.14 -7.36 -8.85
C ARG A 34 9.69 -6.17 -8.00
N LEU A 35 8.67 -6.35 -7.14
CA LEU A 35 8.22 -5.30 -6.23
C LEU A 35 9.30 -4.96 -5.18
N LEU A 36 9.95 -5.98 -4.61
CA LEU A 36 11.07 -5.78 -3.68
C LEU A 36 12.22 -5.02 -4.36
N TYR A 37 12.55 -5.36 -5.61
CA TYR A 37 13.56 -4.62 -6.38
C TYR A 37 13.21 -3.14 -6.53
N VAL A 38 11.93 -2.83 -6.85
CA VAL A 38 11.46 -1.44 -7.00
C VAL A 38 11.62 -0.68 -5.68
N VAL A 39 11.19 -1.28 -4.56
CA VAL A 39 11.26 -0.65 -3.23
C VAL A 39 12.71 -0.45 -2.80
N GLN A 40 13.54 -1.49 -2.87
CA GLN A 40 14.94 -1.43 -2.43
C GLN A 40 15.80 -0.48 -3.27
N ASN A 41 15.46 -0.30 -4.55
CA ASN A 41 16.17 0.61 -5.44
C ASN A 41 15.47 1.96 -5.61
N ARG A 42 14.52 2.30 -4.73
CA ARG A 42 13.83 3.60 -4.69
C ARG A 42 13.26 4.02 -6.05
N LYS A 43 12.69 3.07 -6.80
CA LYS A 43 12.02 3.41 -8.06
C LYS A 43 10.69 4.10 -7.74
N GLY A 44 10.37 5.15 -8.50
CA GLY A 44 9.23 6.03 -8.20
C GLY A 44 7.92 5.31 -8.04
N ALA A 45 7.58 4.39 -8.95
CA ALA A 45 6.33 3.65 -8.90
C ALA A 45 6.47 2.26 -9.54
N ALA A 46 5.59 1.34 -9.14
CA ALA A 46 5.39 0.04 -9.78
C ALA A 46 3.91 -0.27 -9.92
N LEU A 47 3.56 -0.99 -10.95
CA LEU A 47 2.20 -1.47 -11.19
C LEU A 47 2.21 -3.01 -11.21
N LEU A 48 1.45 -3.62 -10.30
CA LEU A 48 1.19 -5.06 -10.29
C LEU A 48 -0.15 -5.33 -10.98
N THR A 49 -0.12 -6.01 -12.11
CA THR A 49 -1.31 -6.39 -12.88
C THR A 49 -1.53 -7.89 -12.86
N GLY A 50 -2.76 -8.31 -13.08
CA GLY A 50 -3.13 -9.71 -13.16
C GLY A 50 -4.65 -9.89 -13.14
N VAL A 51 -5.12 -11.05 -13.53
CA VAL A 51 -6.55 -11.39 -13.56
C VAL A 51 -7.17 -11.34 -12.15
N PHE A 52 -8.50 -11.25 -12.10
CA PHE A 52 -9.22 -11.30 -10.83
C PHE A 52 -8.92 -12.63 -10.10
N GLY A 53 -8.76 -12.57 -8.78
CA GLY A 53 -8.51 -13.75 -7.95
C GLY A 53 -7.09 -14.34 -8.02
N CYS A 54 -6.15 -13.78 -8.82
CA CYS A 54 -4.78 -14.29 -8.92
C CYS A 54 -3.86 -13.95 -7.73
N GLY A 55 -4.38 -13.40 -6.63
CA GLY A 55 -3.61 -13.18 -5.39
C GLY A 55 -2.82 -11.87 -5.31
N LYS A 56 -3.12 -10.84 -6.12
CA LYS A 56 -2.42 -9.54 -6.07
C LYS A 56 -2.35 -8.93 -4.66
N THR A 57 -3.48 -8.90 -3.96
CA THR A 57 -3.57 -8.42 -2.56
C THR A 57 -2.65 -9.21 -1.63
N VAL A 58 -2.58 -10.54 -1.80
CA VAL A 58 -1.72 -11.39 -0.97
C VAL A 58 -0.24 -11.12 -1.26
N VAL A 59 0.14 -10.91 -2.53
CA VAL A 59 1.49 -10.48 -2.91
C VAL A 59 1.82 -9.12 -2.29
N GLY A 60 0.91 -8.13 -2.33
CA GLY A 60 1.09 -6.84 -1.68
C GLY A 60 1.31 -6.96 -0.16
N ARG A 61 0.55 -7.82 0.52
CA ARG A 61 0.74 -8.11 1.95
C ARG A 61 2.04 -8.86 2.23
N ALA A 62 2.44 -9.80 1.35
CA ALA A 62 3.71 -10.49 1.44
C ALA A 62 4.89 -9.52 1.29
N LEU A 63 4.78 -8.53 0.37
CA LEU A 63 5.74 -7.44 0.26
C LEU A 63 5.88 -6.70 1.60
N ILE A 64 4.78 -6.21 2.18
CA ILE A 64 4.79 -5.48 3.46
C ILE A 64 5.47 -6.30 4.56
N ASN A 65 5.14 -7.60 4.66
CA ASN A 65 5.71 -8.50 5.66
C ASN A 65 7.21 -8.79 5.44
N SER A 66 7.69 -8.61 4.21
CA SER A 66 9.12 -8.79 3.86
C SER A 66 9.95 -7.54 4.15
N LEU A 67 9.33 -6.38 4.38
CA LEU A 67 10.00 -5.12 4.65
C LEU A 67 10.37 -4.97 6.13
N ASN A 68 11.54 -4.40 6.39
CA ASN A 68 11.95 -4.05 7.75
C ASN A 68 11.16 -2.85 8.25
N LYS A 69 10.31 -3.06 9.25
CA LYS A 69 9.44 -2.03 9.85
C LYS A 69 10.19 -0.84 10.48
N ASN A 70 11.48 -1.02 10.81
CA ASN A 70 12.30 0.07 11.33
C ASN A 70 12.80 1.01 10.23
N ILE A 71 12.81 0.51 8.97
CA ILE A 71 13.27 1.26 7.80
C ILE A 71 12.10 1.76 6.98
N TYR A 72 11.05 0.93 6.82
CA TYR A 72 9.93 1.24 5.94
C TYR A 72 8.67 1.58 6.73
N GLN A 73 8.12 2.77 6.47
CA GLN A 73 6.77 3.14 6.87
C GLN A 73 5.82 2.93 5.70
N VAL A 74 4.77 2.14 5.92
CA VAL A 74 3.88 1.71 4.83
C VAL A 74 2.47 2.23 5.05
N ALA A 75 1.92 2.93 4.05
CA ALA A 75 0.50 3.23 3.93
C ALA A 75 -0.13 2.23 2.95
N PHE A 76 -1.00 1.35 3.44
CA PHE A 76 -1.71 0.37 2.62
C PHE A 76 -3.18 0.73 2.51
N VAL A 77 -3.56 1.29 1.35
CA VAL A 77 -4.93 1.67 1.02
C VAL A 77 -5.61 0.49 0.33
N THR A 78 -6.62 -0.09 0.99
CA THR A 78 -7.34 -1.29 0.50
C THR A 78 -8.64 -0.97 -0.23
N ASN A 79 -9.16 0.24 -0.11
CA ASN A 79 -10.35 0.69 -0.81
C ASN A 79 -10.12 2.10 -1.36
N PRO A 80 -9.61 2.25 -2.59
CA PRO A 80 -9.33 3.54 -3.20
C PRO A 80 -10.57 4.15 -3.91
N HIS A 81 -11.77 3.66 -3.65
CA HIS A 81 -13.01 4.25 -4.16
C HIS A 81 -13.35 5.55 -3.38
N LEU A 82 -12.43 6.49 -3.44
CA LEU A 82 -12.42 7.74 -2.69
C LEU A 82 -12.20 8.89 -3.67
N LYS A 83 -12.68 10.08 -3.30
CA LYS A 83 -12.27 11.31 -3.99
C LYS A 83 -10.81 11.65 -3.66
N ALA A 84 -10.19 12.50 -4.46
CA ALA A 84 -8.77 12.87 -4.32
C ALA A 84 -8.41 13.29 -2.89
N VAL A 85 -9.16 14.22 -2.31
CA VAL A 85 -8.97 14.71 -0.92
C VAL A 85 -9.11 13.59 0.12
N GLU A 86 -10.08 12.68 -0.07
CA GLU A 86 -10.32 11.55 0.83
C GLU A 86 -9.18 10.54 0.78
N LEU A 87 -8.64 10.27 -0.42
CA LEU A 87 -7.49 9.38 -0.61
C LEU A 87 -6.24 9.96 0.05
N LEU A 88 -5.94 11.24 -0.18
CA LEU A 88 -4.80 11.91 0.45
C LEU A 88 -4.92 11.91 1.98
N ARG A 89 -6.13 12.17 2.52
CA ARG A 89 -6.39 12.06 3.95
C ARG A 89 -6.14 10.64 4.47
N ALA A 90 -6.60 9.61 3.74
CA ALA A 90 -6.38 8.22 4.12
C ALA A 90 -4.88 7.87 4.15
N VAL A 91 -4.12 8.32 3.15
CA VAL A 91 -2.67 8.16 3.10
C VAL A 91 -2.01 8.87 4.28
N ALA A 92 -2.32 10.16 4.52
CA ALA A 92 -1.78 10.92 5.64
C ALA A 92 -2.03 10.22 6.98
N ARG A 93 -3.26 9.72 7.20
CA ARG A 93 -3.62 8.99 8.42
C ARG A 93 -2.84 7.69 8.58
N LEU A 94 -2.71 6.90 7.50
CA LEU A 94 -1.96 5.64 7.51
C LEU A 94 -0.46 5.85 7.75
N LEU A 95 0.07 7.01 7.35
CA LEU A 95 1.43 7.45 7.64
C LEU A 95 1.59 8.10 9.02
N GLY A 96 0.58 8.00 9.89
CA GLY A 96 0.67 8.53 11.27
C GLY A 96 0.43 10.01 11.40
N GLY A 97 -0.24 10.64 10.42
CA GLY A 97 -0.70 12.04 10.54
C GLY A 97 -1.65 12.21 11.73
N GLU A 98 -1.29 13.08 12.66
CA GLU A 98 -2.07 13.41 13.83
C GLU A 98 -2.98 14.63 13.56
N ASN A 99 -4.07 14.74 14.32
CA ASN A 99 -5.00 15.88 14.30
C ASN A 99 -5.55 16.24 12.91
N LEU A 100 -5.76 15.22 12.05
CA LEU A 100 -6.35 15.45 10.75
C LEU A 100 -7.80 15.89 10.88
N PRO A 101 -8.24 16.92 10.13
CA PRO A 101 -9.61 17.43 10.19
C PRO A 101 -10.65 16.35 9.87
N GLU A 102 -11.72 16.28 10.65
CA GLU A 102 -12.83 15.35 10.40
C GLU A 102 -13.72 15.81 9.24
N LYS A 103 -13.94 17.13 9.12
CA LYS A 103 -14.77 17.72 8.07
C LYS A 103 -13.93 17.99 6.82
N LEU A 104 -14.17 17.23 5.76
CA LEU A 104 -13.47 17.35 4.47
C LEU A 104 -14.00 18.51 3.61
N SER A 105 -15.21 18.99 3.88
CA SER A 105 -15.87 20.00 3.04
C SER A 105 -15.17 21.37 2.95
N GLU A 106 -14.19 21.60 3.82
CA GLU A 106 -13.42 22.86 3.91
C GLU A 106 -11.93 22.66 3.61
N MET A 107 -11.51 21.44 3.23
CA MET A 107 -10.10 21.12 3.05
C MET A 107 -9.79 20.88 1.57
N SER A 108 -8.66 21.44 1.12
CA SER A 108 -8.10 21.22 -0.21
C SER A 108 -7.14 20.02 -0.23
N SER A 109 -6.89 19.47 -1.41
CA SER A 109 -5.82 18.49 -1.64
C SER A 109 -4.46 19.02 -1.17
N ASP A 110 -4.17 20.31 -1.38
CA ASP A 110 -2.91 20.96 -1.00
C ASP A 110 -2.61 20.82 0.50
N TYR A 111 -3.63 20.94 1.36
CA TYR A 111 -3.46 20.76 2.79
C TYR A 111 -2.91 19.35 3.13
N PHE A 112 -3.50 18.32 2.55
CA PHE A 112 -3.06 16.93 2.80
C PHE A 112 -1.71 16.63 2.15
N LEU A 113 -1.43 17.21 0.97
CA LEU A 113 -0.11 17.10 0.34
C LEU A 113 0.97 17.74 1.24
N GLU A 114 0.70 18.90 1.85
CA GLU A 114 1.63 19.53 2.78
C GLU A 114 1.85 18.68 4.04
N VAL A 115 0.77 18.09 4.60
CA VAL A 115 0.88 17.18 5.75
C VAL A 115 1.71 15.94 5.38
N ILE A 116 1.43 15.32 4.25
CA ILE A 116 2.20 14.16 3.76
C ILE A 116 3.65 14.56 3.53
N GLY A 117 3.92 15.68 2.87
CA GLY A 117 5.27 16.18 2.65
C GLY A 117 6.08 16.37 3.94
N LYS A 118 5.45 16.90 5.02
CA LYS A 118 6.07 16.98 6.34
C LYS A 118 6.41 15.60 6.92
N ILE A 119 5.49 14.63 6.80
CA ILE A 119 5.72 13.27 7.26
C ILE A 119 6.89 12.64 6.50
N LEU A 120 6.91 12.74 5.16
CA LEU A 120 7.97 12.21 4.32
C LEU A 120 9.33 12.82 4.68
N THR A 121 9.38 14.14 4.88
CA THR A 121 10.61 14.84 5.29
C THR A 121 11.11 14.38 6.65
N ASN A 122 10.22 14.16 7.61
CA ASN A 122 10.60 13.66 8.93
C ASN A 122 11.08 12.21 8.86
N ASN A 123 10.39 11.36 8.10
CA ASN A 123 10.82 10.00 7.87
C ASN A 123 12.23 9.93 7.26
N ALA A 124 12.50 10.75 6.24
CA ALA A 124 13.82 10.79 5.62
C ALA A 124 14.91 11.24 6.61
N LYS A 125 14.65 12.21 7.49
CA LYS A 125 15.57 12.61 8.56
C LYS A 125 15.84 11.49 9.56
N ASP A 126 14.83 10.65 9.83
CA ASP A 126 14.94 9.48 10.69
C ASP A 126 15.54 8.26 9.99
N GLY A 127 15.96 8.40 8.72
CA GLY A 127 16.49 7.30 7.89
C GLY A 127 15.43 6.29 7.48
N LYS A 128 14.16 6.68 7.48
CA LYS A 128 13.03 5.84 7.08
C LYS A 128 12.60 6.13 5.64
N GLU A 129 12.22 5.06 4.97
CA GLU A 129 11.61 5.09 3.64
C GLU A 129 10.08 5.02 3.77
N THR A 130 9.38 5.72 2.91
CA THR A 130 7.91 5.67 2.89
C THR A 130 7.42 4.96 1.64
N LEU A 131 6.52 4.00 1.83
CA LEU A 131 5.88 3.25 0.77
C LEU A 131 4.37 3.42 0.84
N VAL A 132 3.76 3.88 -0.25
CA VAL A 132 2.31 3.92 -0.42
C VAL A 132 1.90 2.78 -1.34
N ILE A 133 1.03 1.91 -0.88
CA ILE A 133 0.46 0.81 -1.67
C ILE A 133 -1.03 1.06 -1.82
N ILE A 134 -1.51 1.02 -3.04
CA ILE A 134 -2.94 1.16 -3.36
C ILE A 134 -3.40 -0.16 -3.98
N ASP A 135 -4.19 -0.90 -3.23
CA ASP A 135 -4.84 -2.10 -3.72
C ASP A 135 -6.12 -1.75 -4.48
N GLU A 136 -6.56 -2.64 -5.37
CA GLU A 136 -7.76 -2.44 -6.20
C GLU A 136 -7.75 -1.11 -7.01
N ALA A 137 -6.58 -0.65 -7.45
CA ALA A 137 -6.42 0.64 -8.14
C ALA A 137 -7.30 0.77 -9.41
N HIS A 138 -7.83 -0.33 -9.94
CA HIS A 138 -8.73 -0.33 -11.09
C HIS A 138 -10.10 0.32 -10.82
N VAL A 139 -10.48 0.50 -9.55
CA VAL A 139 -11.74 1.21 -9.19
C VAL A 139 -11.58 2.74 -9.19
N ILE A 140 -10.35 3.25 -9.34
CA ILE A 140 -10.10 4.68 -9.49
C ILE A 140 -10.51 5.08 -10.91
N THR A 141 -11.62 5.79 -11.01
CA THR A 141 -12.15 6.31 -12.28
C THR A 141 -11.97 7.81 -12.44
N ASP A 142 -11.66 8.50 -11.34
CA ASP A 142 -11.46 9.94 -11.31
C ASP A 142 -10.00 10.28 -11.64
N LEU A 143 -9.78 11.05 -12.70
CA LEU A 143 -8.45 11.48 -13.13
C LEU A 143 -7.78 12.39 -12.09
N GLU A 144 -8.56 13.17 -11.34
CA GLU A 144 -8.03 14.02 -10.27
C GLU A 144 -7.29 13.19 -9.22
N VAL A 145 -7.82 12.00 -8.88
CA VAL A 145 -7.14 11.05 -7.97
C VAL A 145 -5.79 10.63 -8.51
N LEU A 146 -5.70 10.34 -9.81
CA LEU A 146 -4.44 9.93 -10.45
C LEU A 146 -3.43 11.09 -10.51
N ASP A 147 -3.89 12.32 -10.72
CA ASP A 147 -3.03 13.50 -10.69
C ASP A 147 -2.46 13.75 -9.29
N GLU A 148 -3.26 13.60 -8.24
CA GLU A 148 -2.78 13.71 -6.86
C GLU A 148 -1.76 12.61 -6.51
N LEU A 149 -1.99 11.39 -6.96
CA LEU A 149 -1.01 10.31 -6.78
C LEU A 149 0.31 10.61 -7.52
N ARG A 150 0.22 11.22 -8.72
CA ARG A 150 1.41 11.65 -9.45
C ARG A 150 2.17 12.73 -8.68
N LEU A 151 1.47 13.67 -8.02
CA LEU A 151 2.10 14.69 -7.20
C LEU A 151 2.87 14.10 -6.02
N LEU A 152 2.40 12.99 -5.43
CA LEU A 152 3.14 12.29 -4.38
C LEU A 152 4.51 11.79 -4.85
N LEU A 153 4.67 11.46 -6.13
CA LEU A 153 5.97 11.04 -6.69
C LEU A 153 6.99 12.18 -6.73
N ASN A 154 6.55 13.43 -6.71
CA ASN A 154 7.44 14.59 -6.70
C ASN A 154 8.13 14.81 -5.35
N PHE A 155 7.67 14.14 -4.27
CA PHE A 155 8.32 14.17 -2.96
C PHE A 155 9.50 13.19 -2.85
N GLN A 156 9.98 12.63 -3.96
CA GLN A 156 11.23 11.87 -3.95
C GLN A 156 12.37 12.82 -3.57
N LEU A 157 12.83 12.69 -2.33
CA LEU A 157 14.01 13.39 -1.86
C LEU A 157 15.25 12.70 -2.47
N GLU A 158 16.10 13.49 -3.12
CA GLU A 158 17.39 13.04 -3.65
C GLU A 158 18.32 12.48 -2.56
#